data_f646f84cb3152f762ffb712c6c5ebce2
#
_entry.id   f646f84cb3152f762ffb712c6c5ebce2
#
_cell.length_a   1.000
_cell.length_b   1.000
_cell.length_c   1.000
_cell.angle_alpha   90.00
_cell.angle_beta   90.00
_cell.angle_gamma   90.00
#
_symmetry.space_group_name_H-M   'P 1'
#
loop_
_entity.id
_entity.type
_entity.pdbx_description
1 polymer ?
#
loop_
_entity_poly.entity_id
_entity_poly.type
_entity_poly.pdbx_seq_one_letter_code
_entity_poly.pdbx_strand_id
1 'polypeptide(L)'
;MQTSLVRAEESRDLSASREQLWSFLAEPYHLSDWWPGIASVQPDRRGLAPGARWSLVGGGEPTLFRKAHATNMLIVREVQPLERVSFHLLAQRLDVEIMLRALDADRTRVTVAVAGRWRPEALGRPRALPRHALARLHALVQTAASL
;
A
#
# COMPACT_ATOMS: atom_id res chain seq x y z
N MET A 1 -18.22 -12.43 19.21
CA MET A 1 -18.18 -11.68 17.96
C MET A 1 -17.25 -12.39 16.98
N GLN A 2 -17.76 -12.76 15.84
CA GLN A 2 -16.95 -13.48 14.85
C GLN A 2 -16.25 -12.49 13.90
N THR A 3 -14.97 -12.72 13.65
CA THR A 3 -14.25 -12.01 12.60
C THR A 3 -14.22 -12.91 11.36
N SER A 4 -14.52 -12.34 10.21
CA SER A 4 -14.48 -13.05 8.93
C SER A 4 -13.22 -12.68 8.16
N LEU A 5 -12.67 -13.66 7.42
CA LEU A 5 -11.60 -13.36 6.47
C LEU A 5 -12.20 -12.56 5.31
N VAL A 6 -11.69 -11.37 5.09
CA VAL A 6 -12.15 -10.49 4.01
C VAL A 6 -10.99 -10.27 3.05
N ARG A 7 -11.29 -10.38 1.77
CA ARG A 7 -10.33 -10.11 0.70
C ARG A 7 -10.94 -9.08 -0.24
N ALA A 8 -10.14 -8.11 -0.65
CA ALA A 8 -10.52 -7.13 -1.65
C ALA A 8 -9.37 -6.97 -2.63
N GLU A 9 -9.70 -6.82 -3.89
CA GLU A 9 -8.71 -6.70 -4.95
C GLU A 9 -9.21 -5.70 -5.98
N GLU A 10 -8.31 -4.87 -6.49
CA GLU A 10 -8.61 -3.90 -7.54
C GLU A 10 -7.40 -3.78 -8.45
N SER A 11 -7.66 -3.55 -9.74
CA SER A 11 -6.61 -3.35 -10.74
C SER A 11 -6.85 -2.04 -11.47
N ARG A 12 -5.76 -1.42 -11.91
CA ARG A 12 -5.81 -0.20 -12.71
C ARG A 12 -4.65 -0.18 -13.68
N ASP A 13 -4.92 0.25 -14.91
CA ASP A 13 -3.87 0.44 -15.91
C ASP A 13 -3.31 1.85 -15.78
N LEU A 14 -1.99 1.94 -15.58
CA LEU A 14 -1.29 3.20 -15.41
C LEU A 14 -0.38 3.47 -16.60
N SER A 15 -0.28 4.74 -17.00
CA SER A 15 0.59 5.18 -18.09
C SER A 15 2.01 5.37 -17.58
N ALA A 16 2.64 4.27 -17.22
CA ALA A 16 4.01 4.24 -16.73
C ALA A 16 4.59 2.84 -16.95
N SER A 17 5.89 2.77 -17.14
CA SER A 17 6.59 1.49 -17.25
C SER A 17 6.67 0.79 -15.88
N ARG A 18 6.93 -0.51 -15.88
CA ARG A 18 7.15 -1.24 -14.62
C ARG A 18 8.32 -0.64 -13.84
N GLU A 19 9.36 -0.22 -14.53
CA GLU A 19 10.54 0.37 -13.91
C GLU A 19 10.20 1.68 -13.19
N GLN A 20 9.39 2.53 -13.83
CA GLN A 20 8.94 3.77 -13.21
C GLN A 20 8.08 3.51 -11.98
N LEU A 21 7.14 2.60 -12.09
CA LEU A 21 6.26 2.24 -10.96
C LEU A 21 7.06 1.58 -9.83
N TRP A 22 7.99 0.69 -10.18
CA TRP A 22 8.82 0.04 -9.19
C TRP A 22 9.65 1.06 -8.40
N SER A 23 10.13 2.12 -9.05
CA SER A 23 10.89 3.15 -8.35
C SER A 23 10.09 3.83 -7.24
N PHE A 24 8.77 3.99 -7.41
CA PHE A 24 7.90 4.50 -6.35
C PHE A 24 7.65 3.46 -5.26
N LEU A 25 7.44 2.20 -5.64
CA LEU A 25 7.17 1.13 -4.69
C LEU A 25 8.40 0.75 -3.88
N ALA A 26 9.58 0.80 -4.50
CA ALA A 26 10.83 0.42 -3.86
C ALA A 26 11.36 1.47 -2.89
N GLU A 27 10.91 2.70 -3.00
CA GLU A 27 11.33 3.77 -2.08
C GLU A 27 10.35 3.84 -0.90
N PRO A 28 10.78 3.43 0.32
CA PRO A 28 9.88 3.39 1.47
C PRO A 28 9.17 4.70 1.77
N TYR A 29 9.88 5.83 1.59
CA TYR A 29 9.31 7.15 1.89
C TYR A 29 8.12 7.52 1.01
N HIS A 30 8.00 6.93 -0.18
CA HIS A 30 6.85 7.17 -1.06
C HIS A 30 5.57 6.49 -0.59
N LEU A 31 5.65 5.54 0.35
CA LEU A 31 4.45 4.85 0.82
C LEU A 31 3.40 5.82 1.37
N SER A 32 3.84 6.87 2.08
CA SER A 32 2.92 7.90 2.59
C SER A 32 2.27 8.74 1.49
N ASP A 33 2.86 8.75 0.30
CA ASP A 33 2.32 9.51 -0.83
C ASP A 33 1.14 8.79 -1.50
N TRP A 34 1.12 7.47 -1.48
CA TRP A 34 0.08 6.73 -2.21
C TRP A 34 -0.73 5.75 -1.36
N TRP A 35 -0.23 5.25 -0.22
CA TRP A 35 -1.04 4.39 0.63
C TRP A 35 -1.90 5.23 1.58
N PRO A 36 -3.25 4.99 1.61
CA PRO A 36 -4.14 5.79 2.45
C PRO A 36 -3.87 5.64 3.94
N GLY A 37 -3.95 6.74 4.67
CA GLY A 37 -3.88 6.74 6.13
C GLY A 37 -2.48 6.71 6.72
N ILE A 38 -1.43 6.88 5.91
CA ILE A 38 -0.05 6.95 6.38
C ILE A 38 0.46 8.37 6.19
N ALA A 39 0.89 9.01 7.28
CA ALA A 39 1.45 10.36 7.25
C ALA A 39 2.96 10.34 7.04
N SER A 40 3.67 9.38 7.66
CA SER A 40 5.11 9.28 7.50
C SER A 40 5.58 7.84 7.67
N VAL A 41 6.75 7.56 7.13
CA VAL A 41 7.36 6.23 7.14
C VAL A 41 8.80 6.38 7.60
N GLN A 42 9.20 5.53 8.53
CA GLN A 42 10.59 5.41 8.95
C GLN A 42 11.06 3.99 8.66
N PRO A 43 11.75 3.77 7.54
CA PRO A 43 12.24 2.43 7.20
C PRO A 43 13.42 2.03 8.06
N ASP A 44 13.69 0.73 8.15
CA ASP A 44 14.92 0.23 8.73
C ASP A 44 16.03 0.21 7.66
N ARG A 45 17.21 -0.31 8.02
CA ARG A 45 18.36 -0.33 7.11
C ARG A 45 18.21 -1.25 5.92
N ARG A 46 17.25 -2.17 5.96
CA ARG A 46 17.04 -3.15 4.89
C ARG A 46 16.29 -2.56 3.69
N GLY A 47 15.57 -1.44 3.90
CA GLY A 47 14.76 -0.86 2.84
C GLY A 47 13.65 -1.80 2.37
N LEU A 48 13.52 -2.04 1.08
CA LEU A 48 12.54 -2.97 0.53
C LEU A 48 13.19 -4.35 0.36
N ALA A 49 13.21 -5.11 1.44
CA ALA A 49 13.76 -6.46 1.45
C ALA A 49 12.91 -7.34 2.38
N PRO A 50 12.83 -8.65 2.11
CA PRO A 50 12.07 -9.55 2.99
C PRO A 50 12.54 -9.46 4.44
N GLY A 51 11.59 -9.33 5.35
CA GLY A 51 11.86 -9.18 6.77
C GLY A 51 12.11 -7.76 7.23
N ALA A 52 12.19 -6.79 6.33
CA ALA A 52 12.34 -5.39 6.69
C ALA A 52 11.14 -4.89 7.47
N ARG A 53 11.38 -3.97 8.42
CA ARG A 53 10.35 -3.40 9.29
C ARG A 53 10.35 -1.89 9.12
N TRP A 54 9.21 -1.35 8.71
CA TRP A 54 9.04 0.09 8.57
C TRP A 54 8.08 0.58 9.63
N SER A 55 8.51 1.57 10.41
CA SER A 55 7.64 2.22 11.37
C SER A 55 6.75 3.23 10.64
N LEU A 56 5.45 3.17 10.89
CA LEU A 56 4.48 4.02 10.21
C LEU A 56 3.81 4.92 11.25
N VAL A 57 3.58 6.18 10.87
CA VAL A 57 2.77 7.10 11.64
C VAL A 57 1.49 7.36 10.85
N GLY A 58 0.35 7.14 11.47
CA GLY A 58 -0.94 7.35 10.85
C GLY A 58 -1.23 8.82 10.63
N GLY A 59 -1.92 9.12 9.51
CA GLY A 59 -2.42 10.46 9.22
C GLY A 59 -3.91 10.56 9.51
N GLY A 60 -4.40 11.79 9.65
CA GLY A 60 -5.80 12.07 9.84
C GLY A 60 -6.07 12.85 11.12
N GLU A 61 -7.31 13.29 11.26
CA GLU A 61 -7.70 14.07 12.41
C GLU A 61 -7.90 13.20 13.65
N PRO A 62 -7.55 13.71 14.86
CA PRO A 62 -7.80 12.98 16.09
C PRO A 62 -9.31 12.84 16.32
N THR A 63 -9.72 11.68 16.81
CA THR A 63 -11.09 11.42 17.23
C THR A 63 -11.09 10.96 18.69
N LEU A 64 -12.27 10.80 19.27
CA LEU A 64 -12.39 10.31 20.65
C LEU A 64 -11.74 8.93 20.85
N PHE A 65 -11.62 8.15 19.79
CA PHE A 65 -11.14 6.79 19.84
C PHE A 65 -9.81 6.58 19.12
N ARG A 66 -9.23 7.63 18.52
CA ARG A 66 -8.00 7.52 17.75
C ARG A 66 -7.12 8.75 17.98
N LYS A 67 -5.85 8.48 18.29
CA LYS A 67 -4.85 9.54 18.42
C LYS A 67 -4.42 10.03 17.05
N ALA A 68 -4.08 11.34 16.95
CA ALA A 68 -3.64 11.95 15.70
C ALA A 68 -2.40 11.28 15.11
N HIS A 69 -1.53 10.74 15.95
CA HIS A 69 -0.26 10.13 15.54
C HIS A 69 -0.18 8.68 15.98
N ALA A 70 -1.21 7.89 15.66
CA ALA A 70 -1.20 6.46 15.95
C ALA A 70 -0.04 5.79 15.20
N THR A 71 0.73 4.96 15.91
CA THR A 71 1.86 4.24 15.32
C THR A 71 1.43 2.86 14.83
N ASN A 72 2.12 2.40 13.79
CA ASN A 72 1.92 1.10 13.20
C ASN A 72 3.26 0.57 12.71
N MET A 73 3.29 -0.68 12.33
CA MET A 73 4.47 -1.28 11.73
C MET A 73 4.08 -2.06 10.48
N LEU A 74 4.88 -1.89 9.44
CA LEU A 74 4.80 -2.67 8.22
C LEU A 74 5.96 -3.67 8.21
N ILE A 75 5.67 -4.92 7.90
CA ILE A 75 6.70 -5.95 7.73
C ILE A 75 6.69 -6.38 6.27
N VAL A 76 7.82 -6.22 5.58
CA VAL A 76 7.95 -6.68 4.20
C VAL A 76 8.05 -8.19 4.19
N ARG A 77 7.22 -8.86 3.39
CA ARG A 77 7.17 -10.31 3.30
C ARG A 77 7.93 -10.85 2.11
N GLU A 78 7.52 -10.44 0.92
CA GLU A 78 8.13 -10.91 -0.33
C GLU A 78 8.44 -9.71 -1.23
N VAL A 79 9.55 -9.82 -1.95
CA VAL A 79 9.95 -8.84 -2.95
C VAL A 79 10.42 -9.58 -4.19
N GLN A 80 9.70 -9.40 -5.29
CA GLN A 80 10.14 -9.82 -6.62
C GLN A 80 10.28 -8.57 -7.47
N PRO A 81 11.51 -8.08 -7.69
CA PRO A 81 11.72 -6.80 -8.38
C PRO A 81 10.97 -6.71 -9.69
N LEU A 82 10.32 -5.57 -9.93
CA LEU A 82 9.51 -5.26 -11.11
C LEU A 82 8.22 -6.06 -11.23
N GLU A 83 7.96 -7.00 -10.33
CA GLU A 83 6.81 -7.89 -10.45
C GLU A 83 5.85 -7.81 -9.27
N ARG A 84 6.39 -7.96 -8.04
CA ARG A 84 5.51 -8.10 -6.89
C ARG A 84 6.19 -7.70 -5.59
N VAL A 85 5.41 -7.12 -4.70
CA VAL A 85 5.79 -6.91 -3.32
C VAL A 85 4.60 -7.25 -2.42
N SER A 86 4.87 -7.89 -1.29
CA SER A 86 3.86 -8.12 -0.28
C SER A 86 4.35 -7.68 1.08
N PHE A 87 3.44 -7.17 1.88
CA PHE A 87 3.76 -6.72 3.23
C PHE A 87 2.56 -6.90 4.16
N HIS A 88 2.84 -6.82 5.45
CA HIS A 88 1.83 -6.98 6.50
C HIS A 88 1.78 -5.71 7.36
N LEU A 89 0.58 -5.19 7.56
CA LEU A 89 0.33 -4.05 8.45
C LEU A 89 -0.14 -4.58 9.80
N LEU A 90 0.69 -4.41 10.82
CA LEU A 90 0.44 -5.03 12.12
C LEU A 90 -0.83 -4.55 12.80
N ALA A 91 -1.04 -3.25 12.89
CA ALA A 91 -2.18 -2.70 13.63
C ALA A 91 -3.52 -3.13 13.03
N GLN A 92 -3.60 -3.22 11.72
CA GLN A 92 -4.81 -3.63 11.03
C GLN A 92 -4.91 -5.15 10.84
N ARG A 93 -3.83 -5.88 11.08
CA ARG A 93 -3.73 -7.31 10.75
C ARG A 93 -4.09 -7.56 9.30
N LEU A 94 -3.50 -6.75 8.43
CA LEU A 94 -3.83 -6.71 7.02
C LEU A 94 -2.64 -7.15 6.19
N ASP A 95 -2.85 -8.15 5.32
CA ASP A 95 -1.87 -8.53 4.32
C ASP A 95 -2.14 -7.76 3.04
N VAL A 96 -1.11 -7.18 2.45
CA VAL A 96 -1.19 -6.41 1.22
C VAL A 96 -0.26 -7.02 0.19
N GLU A 97 -0.75 -7.16 -1.04
CA GLU A 97 0.04 -7.62 -2.17
C GLU A 97 -0.15 -6.65 -3.32
N ILE A 98 0.95 -6.25 -3.93
CA ILE A 98 0.96 -5.35 -5.08
C ILE A 98 1.65 -6.07 -6.22
N MET A 99 0.98 -6.20 -7.35
CA MET A 99 1.48 -6.90 -8.53
C MET A 99 1.54 -5.95 -9.71
N LEU A 100 2.63 -6.04 -10.47
CA LEU A 100 2.84 -5.26 -11.69
C LEU A 100 2.87 -6.18 -12.89
N ARG A 101 2.07 -5.85 -13.90
CA ARG A 101 2.07 -6.56 -15.17
C ARG A 101 2.23 -5.58 -16.32
N ALA A 102 3.32 -5.70 -17.07
CA ALA A 102 3.53 -4.86 -18.23
C ALA A 102 2.48 -5.16 -19.30
N LEU A 103 1.79 -4.13 -19.79
CA LEU A 103 0.89 -4.23 -20.92
C LEU A 103 1.62 -3.88 -22.21
N ASP A 104 2.51 -2.90 -22.12
CA ASP A 104 3.48 -2.54 -23.17
C ASP A 104 4.64 -1.80 -22.48
N ALA A 105 5.52 -1.17 -23.27
CA ALA A 105 6.70 -0.49 -22.72
C ALA A 105 6.34 0.70 -21.80
N ASP A 106 5.18 1.32 -22.01
CA ASP A 106 4.78 2.56 -21.34
C ASP A 106 3.51 2.41 -20.49
N ARG A 107 2.96 1.22 -20.40
CA ARG A 107 1.75 0.97 -19.62
C ARG A 107 1.89 -0.29 -18.79
N THR A 108 1.40 -0.21 -17.57
CA THR A 108 1.46 -1.33 -16.62
C THR A 108 0.13 -1.46 -15.89
N ARG A 109 -0.35 -2.68 -15.78
CA ARG A 109 -1.49 -2.98 -14.91
C ARG A 109 -0.98 -3.21 -13.50
N VAL A 110 -1.49 -2.41 -12.57
CA VAL A 110 -1.18 -2.54 -11.15
C VAL A 110 -2.39 -3.15 -10.45
N THR A 111 -2.16 -4.23 -9.72
CA THR A 111 -3.19 -4.89 -8.92
C THR A 111 -2.81 -4.76 -7.45
N VAL A 112 -3.74 -4.28 -6.64
CA VAL A 112 -3.59 -4.20 -5.18
C VAL A 112 -4.61 -5.14 -4.57
N ALA A 113 -4.14 -6.08 -3.76
CA ALA A 113 -4.98 -7.03 -3.03
C ALA A 113 -4.74 -6.87 -1.54
N VAL A 114 -5.81 -6.85 -0.77
CA VAL A 114 -5.74 -6.83 0.70
C VAL A 114 -6.53 -8.00 1.26
N ALA A 115 -6.02 -8.59 2.31
CA ALA A 115 -6.68 -9.70 2.99
C ALA A 115 -6.46 -9.58 4.49
N GLY A 116 -7.50 -9.84 5.26
CA GLY A 116 -7.41 -9.78 6.70
C GLY A 116 -8.70 -10.21 7.37
N ARG A 117 -8.64 -10.30 8.69
CA ARG A 117 -9.82 -10.62 9.49
C ARG A 117 -10.35 -9.34 10.11
N TRP A 118 -11.54 -8.95 9.70
CA TRP A 118 -12.19 -7.72 10.17
C TRP A 118 -13.52 -8.01 10.82
N ARG A 119 -13.89 -7.13 11.73
CA ARG A 119 -15.22 -7.14 12.29
C ARG A 119 -16.21 -6.66 11.23
N PRO A 120 -17.46 -7.15 11.24
CA PRO A 120 -18.47 -6.72 10.26
C PRO A 120 -18.61 -5.19 10.15
N GLU A 121 -18.46 -4.47 11.24
CA GLU A 121 -18.59 -3.01 11.27
C GLU A 121 -17.49 -2.29 10.48
N ALA A 122 -16.36 -2.94 10.26
CA ALA A 122 -15.21 -2.34 9.55
C ALA A 122 -15.15 -2.72 8.06
N LEU A 123 -16.09 -3.52 7.56
CA LEU A 123 -16.00 -4.13 6.23
C LEU A 123 -15.94 -3.12 5.08
N GLY A 124 -16.62 -1.97 5.20
CA GLY A 124 -16.63 -0.98 4.13
C GLY A 124 -15.26 -0.35 3.88
N ARG A 125 -14.50 -0.08 4.93
CA ARG A 125 -13.22 0.63 4.85
C ARG A 125 -12.09 -0.21 4.24
N PRO A 126 -11.82 -1.43 4.73
CA PRO A 126 -10.77 -2.26 4.14
C PRO A 126 -11.02 -2.61 2.68
N ARG A 127 -12.29 -2.80 2.28
CA ARG A 127 -12.63 -3.13 0.90
C ARG A 127 -12.34 -1.99 -0.06
N ALA A 128 -12.36 -0.75 0.41
CA ALA A 128 -12.10 0.43 -0.42
C ALA A 128 -10.60 0.73 -0.54
N LEU A 129 -9.74 0.15 0.30
CA LEU A 129 -8.32 0.44 0.31
C LEU A 129 -7.62 0.23 -1.03
N PRO A 130 -7.82 -0.90 -1.74
CA PRO A 130 -7.16 -1.09 -3.03
C PRO A 130 -7.50 0.00 -4.03
N ARG A 131 -8.76 0.37 -4.13
CA ARG A 131 -9.21 1.43 -5.05
C ARG A 131 -8.62 2.78 -4.69
N HIS A 132 -8.61 3.14 -3.40
CA HIS A 132 -8.05 4.41 -2.94
C HIS A 132 -6.54 4.45 -3.16
N ALA A 133 -5.84 3.37 -2.87
CA ALA A 133 -4.39 3.29 -3.08
C ALA A 133 -4.06 3.45 -4.57
N LEU A 134 -4.78 2.77 -5.46
CA LEU A 134 -4.56 2.88 -6.89
C LEU A 134 -4.86 4.28 -7.44
N ALA A 135 -5.89 4.94 -6.92
CA ALA A 135 -6.21 6.30 -7.33
C ALA A 135 -5.09 7.27 -6.96
N ARG A 136 -4.53 7.12 -5.76
CA ARG A 136 -3.42 7.97 -5.31
C ARG A 136 -2.13 7.66 -6.07
N LEU A 137 -1.85 6.40 -6.33
CA LEU A 137 -0.68 5.99 -7.12
C LEU A 137 -0.79 6.54 -8.54
N HIS A 138 -1.96 6.50 -9.14
CA HIS A 138 -2.20 7.08 -10.47
C HIS A 138 -1.92 8.59 -10.46
N ALA A 139 -2.42 9.32 -9.47
CA ALA A 139 -2.16 10.76 -9.37
C ALA A 139 -0.68 11.07 -9.19
N LEU A 140 0.03 10.28 -8.39
CA LEU A 140 1.47 10.43 -8.16
C LEU A 140 2.25 10.22 -9.46
N VAL A 141 1.91 9.19 -10.22
CA VAL A 141 2.56 8.88 -11.50
C VAL A 141 2.33 10.00 -12.52
N GLN A 142 1.11 10.52 -12.60
CA GLN A 142 0.80 11.63 -13.50
C GLN A 142 1.57 12.90 -13.13
N THR A 143 1.68 13.20 -11.84
CA THR A 143 2.45 14.36 -11.38
C THR A 143 3.92 14.21 -11.75
N ALA A 144 4.50 13.04 -11.56
CA ALA A 144 5.88 12.77 -11.92
C ALA A 144 6.12 12.92 -13.43
N ALA A 145 5.17 12.49 -14.26
CA ALA A 145 5.26 12.61 -15.71
C ALA A 145 5.16 14.05 -16.21
N SER A 146 4.55 14.95 -15.41
CA SER A 146 4.38 16.34 -15.76
C SER A 146 5.61 17.19 -15.46
N LEU A 147 6.57 16.66 -14.73
CA LEU A 147 7.81 17.34 -14.40
C LEU A 147 8.83 17.10 -15.53
#